data_9fd7e0cb190c0e7a425805f53ebf033c
#
_entry.id   9fd7e0cb190c0e7a425805f53ebf033c
#
_cell.length_a   1.000
_cell.length_b   1.000
_cell.length_c   1.000
_cell.angle_alpha   90.00
_cell.angle_beta   90.00
_cell.angle_gamma   90.00
#
_symmetry.space_group_name_H-M   'P 1'
#
loop_
_entity.id
_entity.type
_entity.pdbx_description
1 polymer ?
#
loop_
_entity_poly.entity_id
_entity_poly.type
_entity_poly.pdbx_seq_one_letter_code
_entity_poly.pdbx_strand_id
1 'polypeptide(L)'
;MILTALLAVGCGVLVGFTLGLIGGGGSILATPLLLYVVGMQNPHLAIGTGAVAVSANAFMNLSGHARAGNVRWPTAAIFTAAGVGGAYAGSTLGKAFDGQHLLILFALLMILFGVLMLRPRREGSHAPAVLTPRYVLRTAGTGLGVGMLSGFFGIGGGFLIVPGLIFATGMPMIYAIGTSLFAVGMFGLTTAANYAMSGLVDWIVAAEYIAGGVLGGLLGMRAAIYLSGRKQTLTRVFAGIIFIVAAYMLWRSLGHG
;
A
#
# COMPACT_ATOMS: atom_id res chain seq x y z
N MET A 1 16.27 -9.70 20.32
CA MET A 1 15.56 -10.68 19.46
C MET A 1 14.07 -10.78 19.83
N ILE A 2 13.66 -11.21 21.03
CA ILE A 2 12.24 -11.36 21.38
C ILE A 2 11.46 -10.03 21.27
N LEU A 3 12.01 -8.93 21.77
CA LEU A 3 11.38 -7.60 21.69
C LEU A 3 11.19 -7.15 20.23
N THR A 4 12.20 -7.36 19.38
CA THR A 4 12.13 -7.01 17.95
C THR A 4 11.04 -7.82 17.24
N ALA A 5 10.94 -9.12 17.52
CA ALA A 5 9.89 -9.99 17.00
C ALA A 5 8.49 -9.53 17.44
N LEU A 6 8.30 -9.21 18.73
CA LEU A 6 7.04 -8.69 19.24
C LEU A 6 6.64 -7.35 18.57
N LEU A 7 7.61 -6.46 18.36
CA LEU A 7 7.40 -5.20 17.67
C LEU A 7 7.05 -5.43 16.19
N ALA A 8 7.74 -6.36 15.52
CA ALA A 8 7.44 -6.70 14.11
C ALA A 8 6.04 -7.29 13.96
N VAL A 9 5.64 -8.23 14.84
CA VAL A 9 4.28 -8.77 14.85
C VAL A 9 3.25 -7.68 15.15
N GLY A 10 3.49 -6.83 16.15
CA GLY A 10 2.60 -5.71 16.50
C GLY A 10 2.41 -4.71 15.34
N CYS A 11 3.50 -4.35 14.67
CA CYS A 11 3.47 -3.50 13.48
C CYS A 11 2.71 -4.20 12.33
N GLY A 12 2.92 -5.50 12.17
CA GLY A 12 2.18 -6.32 11.23
C GLY A 12 0.68 -6.29 11.48
N VAL A 13 0.24 -6.47 12.75
CA VAL A 13 -1.19 -6.37 13.13
C VAL A 13 -1.76 -5.01 12.72
N LEU A 14 -1.05 -3.93 12.98
CA LEU A 14 -1.51 -2.58 12.68
C LEU A 14 -1.65 -2.33 11.18
N VAL A 15 -0.66 -2.76 10.39
CA VAL A 15 -0.71 -2.63 8.93
C VAL A 15 -1.71 -3.59 8.30
N GLY A 16 -1.81 -4.82 8.78
CA GLY A 16 -2.82 -5.76 8.32
C GLY A 16 -4.23 -5.24 8.60
N PHE A 17 -4.47 -4.71 9.80
CA PHE A 17 -5.75 -4.09 10.18
C PHE A 17 -6.11 -2.93 9.24
N THR A 18 -5.20 -2.02 8.99
CA THR A 18 -5.42 -0.88 8.08
C THR A 18 -5.62 -1.32 6.62
N LEU A 19 -4.89 -2.36 6.17
CA LEU A 19 -5.11 -2.97 4.86
C LEU A 19 -6.51 -3.59 4.73
N GLY A 20 -6.95 -4.34 5.75
CA GLY A 20 -8.28 -4.95 5.76
C GLY A 20 -9.40 -3.92 5.80
N LEU A 21 -9.19 -2.80 6.49
CA LEU A 21 -10.18 -1.76 6.74
C LEU A 21 -10.36 -0.79 5.56
N ILE A 22 -9.24 -0.31 4.99
CA ILE A 22 -9.19 0.78 3.99
C ILE A 22 -8.69 0.27 2.64
N GLY A 23 -8.34 -1.02 2.57
CA GLY A 23 -7.70 -1.60 1.41
C GLY A 23 -6.24 -1.17 1.32
N GLY A 24 -5.74 -1.01 0.09
CA GLY A 24 -4.34 -0.68 -0.15
C GLY A 24 -3.77 0.53 0.61
N GLY A 25 -4.62 1.43 1.11
CA GLY A 25 -4.19 2.60 1.87
C GLY A 25 -3.34 2.29 3.11
N GLY A 26 -3.55 1.12 3.74
CA GLY A 26 -2.83 0.71 4.94
C GLY A 26 -1.34 0.43 4.75
N SER A 27 -0.92 0.11 3.54
CA SER A 27 0.50 -0.20 3.25
C SER A 27 1.46 0.97 3.47
N ILE A 28 0.97 2.22 3.49
CA ILE A 28 1.78 3.42 3.67
C ILE A 28 2.57 3.43 5.00
N LEU A 29 2.07 2.75 6.01
CA LEU A 29 2.68 2.67 7.32
C LEU A 29 3.77 1.58 7.42
N ALA A 30 3.86 0.66 6.45
CA ALA A 30 4.73 -0.51 6.55
C ALA A 30 6.21 -0.13 6.71
N THR A 31 6.75 0.67 5.80
CA THR A 31 8.16 1.09 5.84
C THR A 31 8.51 1.95 7.05
N PRO A 32 7.72 2.99 7.41
CA PRO A 32 7.99 3.76 8.63
C PRO A 32 7.99 2.92 9.91
N LEU A 33 7.06 1.98 10.05
CA LEU A 33 7.00 1.12 11.23
C LEU A 33 8.22 0.18 11.32
N LEU A 34 8.67 -0.38 10.19
CA LEU A 34 9.88 -1.19 10.15
C LEU A 34 11.13 -0.39 10.51
N LEU A 35 11.24 0.85 10.04
CA LEU A 35 12.39 1.71 10.35
C LEU A 35 12.37 2.20 11.78
N TYR A 36 11.24 2.75 12.25
CA TYR A 36 11.21 3.53 13.47
C TYR A 36 10.72 2.77 14.71
N VAL A 37 9.92 1.71 14.52
CA VAL A 37 9.39 0.90 15.62
C VAL A 37 10.19 -0.40 15.76
N VAL A 38 10.39 -1.13 14.66
CA VAL A 38 11.20 -2.36 14.66
C VAL A 38 12.69 -2.04 14.75
N GLY A 39 13.12 -0.83 14.29
CA GLY A 39 14.49 -0.33 14.42
C GLY A 39 15.43 -0.79 13.30
N MET A 40 14.92 -1.08 12.10
CA MET A 40 15.76 -1.40 10.95
C MET A 40 16.58 -0.18 10.54
N GLN A 41 17.91 -0.33 10.48
CA GLN A 41 18.83 0.79 10.20
C GLN A 41 18.90 1.17 8.72
N ASN A 42 18.69 0.18 7.83
CA ASN A 42 18.83 0.39 6.40
C ASN A 42 17.44 0.62 5.76
N PRO A 43 17.18 1.79 5.16
CA PRO A 43 15.91 2.09 4.50
C PRO A 43 15.55 1.11 3.39
N HIS A 44 16.52 0.70 2.57
CA HIS A 44 16.26 -0.25 1.49
C HIS A 44 15.91 -1.65 2.00
N LEU A 45 16.54 -2.10 3.09
CA LEU A 45 16.19 -3.36 3.75
C LEU A 45 14.75 -3.31 4.30
N ALA A 46 14.36 -2.20 4.94
CA ALA A 46 13.00 -1.99 5.43
C ALA A 46 11.96 -1.96 4.30
N ILE A 47 12.30 -1.33 3.16
CA ILE A 47 11.47 -1.27 1.96
C ILE A 47 11.25 -2.68 1.39
N GLY A 48 12.33 -3.45 1.16
CA GLY A 48 12.22 -4.80 0.61
C GLY A 48 11.45 -5.74 1.52
N THR A 49 11.76 -5.72 2.83
CA THR A 49 11.05 -6.51 3.86
C THR A 49 9.57 -6.15 3.95
N GLY A 50 9.26 -4.85 3.94
CA GLY A 50 7.90 -4.33 3.94
C GLY A 50 7.12 -4.72 2.68
N ALA A 51 7.77 -4.70 1.51
CA ALA A 51 7.15 -5.10 0.25
C ALA A 51 6.71 -6.58 0.26
N VAL A 52 7.55 -7.49 0.80
CA VAL A 52 7.18 -8.91 1.00
C VAL A 52 5.94 -9.01 1.89
N ALA A 53 5.98 -8.37 3.05
CA ALA A 53 4.92 -8.47 4.04
C ALA A 53 3.60 -7.86 3.56
N VAL A 54 3.66 -6.69 2.94
CA VAL A 54 2.47 -6.02 2.37
C VAL A 54 1.87 -6.85 1.25
N SER A 55 2.69 -7.43 0.36
CA SER A 55 2.22 -8.30 -0.72
C SER A 55 1.46 -9.50 -0.19
N ALA A 56 2.03 -10.25 0.75
CA ALA A 56 1.39 -11.40 1.36
C ALA A 56 0.06 -11.04 2.04
N ASN A 57 0.06 -9.97 2.85
CA ASN A 57 -1.13 -9.50 3.55
C ASN A 57 -2.21 -8.98 2.58
N ALA A 58 -1.81 -8.36 1.46
CA ALA A 58 -2.75 -7.91 0.44
C ALA A 58 -3.47 -9.10 -0.23
N PHE A 59 -2.77 -10.18 -0.58
CA PHE A 59 -3.39 -11.38 -1.14
C PHE A 59 -4.33 -12.07 -0.16
N MET A 60 -3.99 -12.09 1.13
CA MET A 60 -4.88 -12.62 2.17
C MET A 60 -6.18 -11.82 2.27
N ASN A 61 -6.07 -10.49 2.35
CA ASN A 61 -7.23 -9.61 2.41
C ASN A 61 -8.05 -9.64 1.10
N LEU A 62 -7.39 -9.82 -0.05
CA LEU A 62 -8.03 -10.01 -1.35
C LEU A 62 -9.03 -11.15 -1.33
N SER A 63 -8.71 -12.26 -0.67
CA SER A 63 -9.59 -13.43 -0.61
C SER A 63 -10.97 -13.09 -0.03
N GLY A 64 -11.02 -12.27 1.01
CA GLY A 64 -12.26 -11.81 1.62
C GLY A 64 -13.05 -10.87 0.71
N HIS A 65 -12.40 -9.89 0.11
CA HIS A 65 -13.04 -8.95 -0.82
C HIS A 65 -13.51 -9.62 -2.11
N ALA A 66 -12.78 -10.63 -2.59
CA ALA A 66 -13.16 -11.42 -3.77
C ALA A 66 -14.44 -12.24 -3.50
N ARG A 67 -14.53 -12.89 -2.33
CA ARG A 67 -15.73 -13.62 -1.93
C ARG A 67 -16.94 -12.70 -1.75
N ALA A 68 -16.71 -11.46 -1.31
CA ALA A 68 -17.75 -10.44 -1.17
C ALA A 68 -18.16 -9.79 -2.51
N GLY A 69 -17.56 -10.18 -3.66
CA GLY A 69 -17.86 -9.62 -4.97
C GLY A 69 -17.35 -8.19 -5.19
N ASN A 70 -16.44 -7.72 -4.35
CA ASN A 70 -15.92 -6.34 -4.38
C ASN A 70 -14.73 -6.15 -5.34
N VAL A 71 -14.36 -7.18 -6.13
CA VAL A 71 -13.23 -7.11 -7.05
C VAL A 71 -13.72 -7.04 -8.49
N ARG A 72 -13.26 -6.04 -9.22
CA ARG A 72 -13.49 -5.89 -10.67
C ARG A 72 -12.32 -6.51 -11.44
N TRP A 73 -12.36 -7.82 -11.66
CA TRP A 73 -11.27 -8.60 -12.23
C TRP A 73 -10.72 -8.08 -13.57
N PRO A 74 -11.56 -7.69 -14.57
CA PRO A 74 -11.03 -7.16 -15.82
C PRO A 74 -10.21 -5.88 -15.62
N THR A 75 -10.68 -4.98 -14.75
CA THR A 75 -9.97 -3.75 -14.40
C THR A 75 -8.70 -4.06 -13.62
N ALA A 76 -8.78 -5.00 -12.65
CA ALA A 76 -7.63 -5.46 -11.88
C ALA A 76 -6.52 -5.97 -12.80
N ALA A 77 -6.86 -6.82 -13.77
CA ALA A 77 -5.90 -7.40 -14.72
C ALA A 77 -5.21 -6.33 -15.57
N ILE A 78 -5.98 -5.40 -16.19
CA ILE A 78 -5.45 -4.35 -17.06
C ILE A 78 -4.52 -3.41 -16.26
N PHE A 79 -5.00 -2.92 -15.11
CA PHE A 79 -4.25 -2.00 -14.26
C PHE A 79 -2.97 -2.64 -13.74
N THR A 80 -3.07 -3.89 -13.27
CA THR A 80 -1.95 -4.61 -12.68
C THR A 80 -0.92 -5.03 -13.72
N ALA A 81 -1.32 -5.53 -14.87
CA ALA A 81 -0.40 -5.95 -15.92
C ALA A 81 0.53 -4.80 -16.36
N ALA A 82 -0.04 -3.62 -16.61
CA ALA A 82 0.74 -2.43 -16.92
C ALA A 82 1.58 -1.95 -15.71
N GLY A 83 0.98 -1.99 -14.52
CA GLY A 83 1.62 -1.49 -13.31
C GLY A 83 2.77 -2.37 -12.80
N VAL A 84 2.79 -3.66 -13.08
CA VAL A 84 3.93 -4.56 -12.76
C VAL A 84 5.19 -4.08 -13.48
N GLY A 85 5.10 -3.74 -14.78
CA GLY A 85 6.21 -3.14 -15.51
C GLY A 85 6.69 -1.82 -14.88
N GLY A 86 5.73 -0.97 -14.49
CA GLY A 86 6.02 0.26 -13.75
C GLY A 86 6.69 0.00 -12.41
N ALA A 87 6.18 -0.96 -11.63
CA ALA A 87 6.72 -1.31 -10.31
C ALA A 87 8.15 -1.85 -10.39
N TYR A 88 8.45 -2.66 -11.41
CA TYR A 88 9.81 -3.12 -11.66
C TYR A 88 10.76 -1.98 -11.98
N ALA A 89 10.41 -1.11 -12.94
CA ALA A 89 11.21 0.05 -13.30
C ALA A 89 11.37 1.00 -12.09
N GLY A 90 10.27 1.30 -11.39
CA GLY A 90 10.28 2.16 -10.21
C GLY A 90 11.15 1.61 -9.08
N SER A 91 11.05 0.33 -8.77
CA SER A 91 11.86 -0.30 -7.71
C SER A 91 13.35 -0.36 -8.05
N THR A 92 13.68 -0.50 -9.33
CA THR A 92 15.07 -0.43 -9.80
C THR A 92 15.63 0.98 -9.64
N LEU A 93 14.86 2.02 -10.01
CA LEU A 93 15.22 3.41 -9.77
C LEU A 93 15.32 3.74 -8.29
N GLY A 94 14.36 3.26 -7.47
CA GLY A 94 14.34 3.48 -6.02
C GLY A 94 15.58 2.93 -5.32
N LYS A 95 16.09 1.76 -5.74
CA LYS A 95 17.33 1.18 -5.23
C LYS A 95 18.59 2.03 -5.56
N ALA A 96 18.57 2.74 -6.68
CA ALA A 96 19.68 3.61 -7.08
C ALA A 96 19.66 4.96 -6.36
N PHE A 97 18.55 5.31 -5.72
CA PHE A 97 18.43 6.54 -4.93
C PHE A 97 19.00 6.37 -3.53
N ASP A 98 19.55 7.44 -2.98
CA ASP A 98 19.93 7.48 -1.58
C ASP A 98 18.72 7.26 -0.67
N GLY A 99 18.85 6.35 0.31
CA GLY A 99 17.74 5.94 1.16
C GLY A 99 17.15 7.07 1.99
N GLN A 100 17.97 8.04 2.41
CA GLN A 100 17.51 9.18 3.21
C GLN A 100 16.68 10.15 2.36
N HIS A 101 17.13 10.47 1.15
CA HIS A 101 16.36 11.28 0.20
C HIS A 101 15.06 10.59 -0.20
N LEU A 102 15.08 9.26 -0.35
CA LEU A 102 13.88 8.48 -0.65
C LEU A 102 12.83 8.59 0.47
N LEU A 103 13.27 8.56 1.75
CA LEU A 103 12.37 8.73 2.89
C LEU A 103 11.77 10.14 2.97
N ILE A 104 12.53 11.19 2.63
CA ILE A 104 12.02 12.58 2.57
C ILE A 104 10.95 12.69 1.49
N LEU A 105 11.24 12.21 0.28
CA LEU A 105 10.26 12.20 -0.82
C LEU A 105 9.01 11.40 -0.46
N PHE A 106 9.19 10.29 0.25
CA PHE A 106 8.09 9.48 0.73
C PHE A 106 7.22 10.23 1.75
N ALA A 107 7.83 10.91 2.72
CA ALA A 107 7.09 11.70 3.70
C ALA A 107 6.29 12.84 3.05
N LEU A 108 6.86 13.52 2.05
CA LEU A 108 6.14 14.54 1.26
C LEU A 108 4.96 13.92 0.51
N LEU A 109 5.15 12.76 -0.09
CA LEU A 109 4.08 12.02 -0.75
C LEU A 109 2.97 11.61 0.25
N MET A 110 3.33 11.16 1.46
CA MET A 110 2.37 10.86 2.53
C MET A 110 1.51 12.09 2.87
N ILE A 111 2.11 13.27 3.01
CA ILE A 111 1.38 14.51 3.28
C ILE A 111 0.41 14.83 2.14
N LEU A 112 0.88 14.78 0.89
CA LEU A 112 0.04 15.01 -0.28
C LEU A 112 -1.19 14.09 -0.28
N PHE A 113 -0.99 12.80 -0.02
CA PHE A 113 -2.10 11.84 0.01
C PHE A 113 -2.98 11.98 1.24
N GLY A 114 -2.44 12.32 2.39
CA GLY A 114 -3.21 12.69 3.58
C GLY A 114 -4.20 13.81 3.27
N VAL A 115 -3.74 14.87 2.60
CA VAL A 115 -4.58 16.00 2.15
C VAL A 115 -5.62 15.54 1.13
N LEU A 116 -5.22 14.73 0.14
CA LEU A 116 -6.14 14.20 -0.87
C LEU A 116 -7.23 13.30 -0.28
N MET A 117 -6.92 12.53 0.77
CA MET A 117 -7.89 11.68 1.47
C MET A 117 -8.95 12.50 2.21
N LEU A 118 -8.63 13.72 2.66
CA LEU A 118 -9.59 14.60 3.36
C LEU A 118 -10.57 15.29 2.41
N ARG A 119 -10.30 15.31 1.09
CA ARG A 119 -11.20 15.92 0.11
C ARG A 119 -12.48 15.08 -0.06
N PRO A 120 -13.66 15.73 -0.09
CA PRO A 120 -14.92 15.04 -0.38
C PRO A 120 -14.83 14.35 -1.75
N ARG A 121 -15.17 13.06 -1.81
CA ARG A 121 -15.22 12.29 -3.04
C ARG A 121 -16.66 12.14 -3.49
N ARG A 122 -16.92 12.36 -4.79
CA ARG A 122 -18.19 12.04 -5.41
C ARG A 122 -18.31 10.52 -5.51
N GLU A 123 -19.47 9.97 -5.21
CA GLU A 123 -19.75 8.56 -5.45
C GLU A 123 -19.69 8.26 -6.95
N GLY A 124 -18.93 7.23 -7.29
CA GLY A 124 -18.78 6.78 -8.67
C GLY A 124 -19.98 5.95 -9.15
N SER A 125 -20.07 5.71 -10.45
CA SER A 125 -21.11 4.87 -11.04
C SER A 125 -20.94 3.40 -10.65
N HIS A 126 -22.03 2.73 -10.28
CA HIS A 126 -22.09 1.29 -10.02
C HIS A 126 -22.18 0.43 -11.30
N ALA A 127 -22.34 1.07 -12.45
CA ALA A 127 -22.44 0.36 -13.72
C ALA A 127 -21.19 -0.48 -14.00
N PRO A 128 -21.34 -1.67 -14.61
CA PRO A 128 -20.20 -2.45 -15.05
C PRO A 128 -19.35 -1.64 -16.04
N ALA A 129 -18.03 -1.77 -15.94
CA ALA A 129 -17.14 -1.09 -16.87
C ALA A 129 -17.29 -1.65 -18.28
N VAL A 130 -17.60 -0.79 -19.24
CA VAL A 130 -17.54 -1.14 -20.66
C VAL A 130 -16.06 -1.03 -21.07
N LEU A 131 -15.48 -2.13 -21.52
CA LEU A 131 -14.07 -2.22 -21.91
C LEU A 131 -13.82 -1.58 -23.27
N THR A 132 -14.00 -0.26 -23.36
CA THR A 132 -13.64 0.49 -24.55
C THR A 132 -12.12 0.64 -24.67
N PRO A 133 -11.55 0.80 -25.87
CA PRO A 133 -10.12 1.06 -26.04
C PRO A 133 -9.61 2.23 -25.20
N ARG A 134 -10.41 3.28 -25.08
CA ARG A 134 -10.10 4.46 -24.25
C ARG A 134 -10.05 4.13 -22.75
N TYR A 135 -10.98 3.29 -22.28
CA TYR A 135 -10.99 2.81 -20.90
C TYR A 135 -9.74 1.98 -20.60
N VAL A 136 -9.40 1.04 -21.49
CA VAL A 136 -8.23 0.18 -21.37
C VAL A 136 -6.95 1.01 -21.32
N LEU A 137 -6.77 1.93 -22.27
CA LEU A 137 -5.58 2.79 -22.35
C LEU A 137 -5.43 3.67 -21.11
N ARG A 138 -6.52 4.29 -20.64
CA ARG A 138 -6.51 5.12 -19.43
C ARG A 138 -6.19 4.29 -18.17
N THR A 139 -6.78 3.11 -18.04
CA THR A 139 -6.55 2.21 -16.92
C THR A 139 -5.13 1.68 -16.91
N ALA A 140 -4.59 1.27 -18.06
CA ALA A 140 -3.23 0.79 -18.22
C ALA A 140 -2.21 1.91 -17.96
N GLY A 141 -2.39 3.09 -18.54
CA GLY A 141 -1.51 4.25 -18.34
C GLY A 141 -1.47 4.70 -16.88
N THR A 142 -2.62 4.75 -16.22
CA THR A 142 -2.68 5.05 -14.77
C THR A 142 -2.01 3.93 -13.97
N GLY A 143 -2.24 2.67 -14.32
CA GLY A 143 -1.61 1.51 -13.69
C GLY A 143 -0.09 1.57 -13.77
N LEU A 144 0.46 1.87 -14.95
CA LEU A 144 1.91 2.03 -15.17
C LEU A 144 2.49 3.14 -14.28
N GLY A 145 1.89 4.33 -14.28
CA GLY A 145 2.36 5.46 -13.47
C GLY A 145 2.28 5.20 -11.96
N VAL A 146 1.15 4.64 -11.51
CA VAL A 146 0.96 4.25 -10.10
C VAL A 146 1.91 3.12 -9.72
N GLY A 147 2.10 2.13 -10.59
CA GLY A 147 3.05 1.06 -10.38
C GLY A 147 4.48 1.58 -10.24
N MET A 148 4.89 2.51 -11.10
CA MET A 148 6.22 3.14 -11.05
C MET A 148 6.45 3.87 -9.71
N LEU A 149 5.51 4.69 -9.27
CA LEU A 149 5.59 5.35 -7.97
C LEU A 149 5.58 4.34 -6.81
N SER A 150 4.74 3.31 -6.92
CA SER A 150 4.66 2.22 -5.94
C SER A 150 5.98 1.50 -5.76
N GLY A 151 6.60 1.10 -6.87
CA GLY A 151 7.90 0.43 -6.88
C GLY A 151 9.02 1.34 -6.38
N PHE A 152 9.04 2.60 -6.82
CA PHE A 152 10.04 3.59 -6.43
C PHE A 152 10.12 3.79 -4.92
N PHE A 153 8.96 3.92 -4.27
CA PHE A 153 8.89 4.05 -2.82
C PHE A 153 8.86 2.71 -2.07
N GLY A 154 8.74 1.60 -2.78
CA GLY A 154 8.77 0.26 -2.20
C GLY A 154 7.63 -0.11 -1.26
N ILE A 155 6.49 0.55 -1.38
CA ILE A 155 5.38 0.47 -0.41
C ILE A 155 4.30 -0.52 -0.84
N GLY A 156 4.49 -1.24 -1.95
CA GLY A 156 3.40 -1.96 -2.61
C GLY A 156 2.28 -1.05 -3.15
N GLY A 157 2.42 0.29 -2.99
CA GLY A 157 1.63 1.35 -3.62
C GLY A 157 0.15 1.41 -3.26
N GLY A 158 -0.29 0.68 -2.26
CA GLY A 158 -1.71 0.51 -2.00
C GLY A 158 -2.49 1.81 -1.85
N PHE A 159 -1.91 2.81 -1.23
CA PHE A 159 -2.56 4.10 -1.02
C PHE A 159 -2.68 4.93 -2.31
N LEU A 160 -1.80 4.70 -3.31
CA LEU A 160 -1.85 5.31 -4.64
C LEU A 160 -2.83 4.58 -5.57
N ILE A 161 -2.96 3.26 -5.40
CA ILE A 161 -3.73 2.41 -6.29
C ILE A 161 -5.22 2.71 -6.19
N VAL A 162 -5.77 2.88 -4.97
CA VAL A 162 -7.20 3.19 -4.78
C VAL A 162 -7.59 4.50 -5.48
N PRO A 163 -6.95 5.65 -5.23
CA PRO A 163 -7.27 6.87 -5.98
C PRO A 163 -6.94 6.76 -7.46
N GLY A 164 -5.89 6.04 -7.86
CA GLY A 164 -5.56 5.78 -9.25
C GLY A 164 -6.66 5.02 -9.98
N LEU A 165 -7.21 3.96 -9.38
CA LEU A 165 -8.34 3.21 -9.92
C LEU A 165 -9.60 4.06 -10.04
N ILE A 166 -9.93 4.86 -9.01
CA ILE A 166 -11.09 5.77 -9.05
C ILE A 166 -10.89 6.82 -10.15
N PHE A 167 -9.70 7.38 -10.26
CA PHE A 167 -9.38 8.36 -11.32
C PHE A 167 -9.49 7.75 -12.72
N ALA A 168 -8.95 6.55 -12.91
CA ALA A 168 -8.94 5.89 -14.22
C ALA A 168 -10.35 5.46 -14.66
N THR A 169 -11.17 4.97 -13.72
CA THR A 169 -12.39 4.20 -14.06
C THR A 169 -13.68 4.82 -13.55
N GLY A 170 -13.61 5.72 -12.56
CA GLY A 170 -14.80 6.28 -11.89
C GLY A 170 -15.57 5.27 -11.03
N MET A 171 -14.97 4.10 -10.69
CA MET A 171 -15.68 3.08 -9.90
C MET A 171 -15.93 3.53 -8.46
N PRO A 172 -16.99 3.02 -7.81
CA PRO A 172 -17.23 3.23 -6.39
C PRO A 172 -16.07 2.76 -5.52
N MET A 173 -15.87 3.43 -4.38
CA MET A 173 -14.74 3.19 -3.49
C MET A 173 -14.62 1.73 -3.02
N ILE A 174 -15.75 1.05 -2.76
CA ILE A 174 -15.74 -0.35 -2.30
C ILE A 174 -15.11 -1.29 -3.34
N TYR A 175 -15.39 -1.09 -4.62
CA TYR A 175 -14.79 -1.86 -5.70
C TYR A 175 -13.34 -1.46 -5.94
N ALA A 176 -13.00 -0.17 -5.78
CA ALA A 176 -11.61 0.28 -5.87
C ALA A 176 -10.75 -0.33 -4.76
N ILE A 177 -11.28 -0.41 -3.53
CA ILE A 177 -10.61 -1.08 -2.39
C ILE A 177 -10.35 -2.56 -2.70
N GLY A 178 -11.39 -3.31 -3.07
CA GLY A 178 -11.24 -4.74 -3.38
C GLY A 178 -10.31 -4.99 -4.57
N THR A 179 -10.45 -4.20 -5.64
CA THR A 179 -9.64 -4.31 -6.86
C THR A 179 -8.18 -3.93 -6.61
N SER A 180 -7.93 -2.93 -5.74
CA SER A 180 -6.59 -2.47 -5.40
C SER A 180 -5.75 -3.55 -4.70
N LEU A 181 -6.36 -4.42 -3.90
CA LEU A 181 -5.62 -5.46 -3.16
C LEU A 181 -4.88 -6.43 -4.10
N PHE A 182 -5.45 -6.73 -5.27
CA PHE A 182 -4.75 -7.52 -6.29
C PHE A 182 -3.53 -6.78 -6.83
N ALA A 183 -3.69 -5.49 -7.16
CA ALA A 183 -2.58 -4.68 -7.66
C ALA A 183 -1.51 -4.46 -6.57
N VAL A 184 -1.90 -4.22 -5.31
CA VAL A 184 -0.96 -4.11 -4.16
C VAL A 184 -0.14 -5.39 -4.02
N GLY A 185 -0.82 -6.55 -4.06
CA GLY A 185 -0.14 -7.83 -3.97
C GLY A 185 0.89 -8.01 -5.07
N MET A 186 0.52 -7.73 -6.32
CA MET A 186 1.40 -7.91 -7.48
C MET A 186 2.53 -6.88 -7.54
N PHE A 187 2.26 -5.60 -7.25
CA PHE A 187 3.31 -4.56 -7.23
C PHE A 187 4.28 -4.80 -6.07
N GLY A 188 3.73 -5.16 -4.89
CA GLY A 188 4.53 -5.54 -3.73
C GLY A 188 5.41 -6.76 -4.01
N LEU A 189 4.87 -7.80 -4.66
CA LEU A 189 5.63 -8.99 -5.06
C LEU A 189 6.74 -8.64 -6.05
N THR A 190 6.45 -7.79 -7.05
CA THR A 190 7.44 -7.33 -8.03
C THR A 190 8.58 -6.56 -7.35
N THR A 191 8.23 -5.64 -6.46
CA THR A 191 9.21 -4.87 -5.68
C THR A 191 10.01 -5.78 -4.76
N ALA A 192 9.34 -6.68 -4.03
CA ALA A 192 9.96 -7.65 -3.14
C ALA A 192 10.96 -8.56 -3.87
N ALA A 193 10.58 -9.08 -5.03
CA ALA A 193 11.47 -9.90 -5.86
C ALA A 193 12.71 -9.10 -6.32
N ASN A 194 12.52 -7.85 -6.76
CA ASN A 194 13.61 -6.99 -7.19
C ASN A 194 14.57 -6.63 -6.03
N TYR A 195 14.07 -6.39 -4.82
CA TYR A 195 14.88 -6.14 -3.63
C TYR A 195 15.53 -7.42 -3.09
N ALA A 196 14.84 -8.57 -3.14
CA ALA A 196 15.36 -9.86 -2.74
C ALA A 196 16.56 -10.30 -3.59
N MET A 197 16.51 -10.07 -4.91
CA MET A 197 17.66 -10.32 -5.80
C MET A 197 18.89 -9.48 -5.46
N SER A 198 18.72 -8.38 -4.73
CA SER A 198 19.80 -7.54 -4.24
C SER A 198 20.19 -7.82 -2.78
N GLY A 199 19.65 -8.89 -2.14
CA GLY A 199 19.88 -9.20 -0.74
C GLY A 199 19.26 -8.22 0.26
N LEU A 200 18.29 -7.41 -0.18
CA LEU A 200 17.68 -6.33 0.59
C LEU A 200 16.33 -6.76 1.21
N VAL A 201 16.25 -7.97 1.74
CA VAL A 201 15.07 -8.50 2.45
C VAL A 201 15.51 -9.24 3.70
N ASP A 202 14.96 -8.87 4.85
CA ASP A 202 15.03 -9.64 6.08
C ASP A 202 13.84 -10.58 6.17
N TRP A 203 14.08 -11.86 5.87
CA TRP A 203 13.03 -12.88 5.80
C TRP A 203 12.40 -13.22 7.14
N ILE A 204 13.17 -13.08 8.25
CA ILE A 204 12.67 -13.37 9.61
C ILE A 204 11.69 -12.28 10.00
N VAL A 205 12.09 -11.01 9.89
CA VAL A 205 11.21 -9.87 10.17
C VAL A 205 10.00 -9.87 9.25
N ALA A 206 10.17 -10.23 7.96
CA ALA A 206 9.06 -10.35 7.01
C ALA A 206 8.02 -11.39 7.48
N ALA A 207 8.47 -12.58 7.91
CA ALA A 207 7.58 -13.63 8.39
C ALA A 207 6.82 -13.22 9.67
N GLU A 208 7.51 -12.60 10.64
CA GLU A 208 6.91 -12.07 11.87
C GLU A 208 5.86 -11.00 11.55
N TYR A 209 6.18 -10.09 10.64
CA TYR A 209 5.28 -9.03 10.20
C TYR A 209 4.05 -9.58 9.44
N ILE A 210 4.22 -10.61 8.60
CA ILE A 210 3.13 -11.31 7.91
C ILE A 210 2.20 -11.96 8.93
N ALA A 211 2.76 -12.68 9.91
CA ALA A 211 1.98 -13.36 10.94
C ALA A 211 1.07 -12.37 11.70
N GLY A 212 1.62 -11.21 12.10
CA GLY A 212 0.83 -10.13 12.68
C GLY A 212 -0.22 -9.59 11.71
N GLY A 213 0.18 -9.38 10.45
CA GLY A 213 -0.68 -8.83 9.41
C GLY A 213 -1.90 -9.68 9.07
N VAL A 214 -1.80 -11.01 9.16
CA VAL A 214 -2.93 -11.94 9.01
C VAL A 214 -3.98 -11.67 10.09
N LEU A 215 -3.57 -11.61 11.34
CA LEU A 215 -4.46 -11.36 12.47
C LEU A 215 -5.11 -9.96 12.35
N GLY A 216 -4.28 -8.96 12.07
CA GLY A 216 -4.76 -7.59 11.86
C GLY A 216 -5.74 -7.48 10.70
N GLY A 217 -5.45 -8.10 9.56
CA GLY A 217 -6.29 -8.09 8.36
C GLY A 217 -7.68 -8.66 8.59
N LEU A 218 -7.77 -9.78 9.30
CA LEU A 218 -9.06 -10.38 9.67
C LEU A 218 -9.89 -9.44 10.57
N LEU A 219 -9.24 -8.79 11.53
CA LEU A 219 -9.90 -7.81 12.41
C LEU A 219 -10.32 -6.55 11.62
N GLY A 220 -9.45 -6.06 10.74
CA GLY A 220 -9.70 -4.90 9.90
C GLY A 220 -10.88 -5.10 8.94
N MET A 221 -10.97 -6.27 8.31
CA MET A 221 -12.09 -6.62 7.43
C MET A 221 -13.40 -6.68 8.19
N ARG A 222 -13.43 -7.30 9.39
CA ARG A 222 -14.63 -7.31 10.26
C ARG A 222 -15.04 -5.90 10.68
N ALA A 223 -14.06 -5.08 11.06
CA ALA A 223 -14.29 -3.68 11.40
C ALA A 223 -14.81 -2.87 10.20
N ALA A 224 -14.34 -3.13 8.97
CA ALA A 224 -14.84 -2.47 7.75
C ALA A 224 -16.33 -2.73 7.53
N ILE A 225 -16.78 -3.97 7.78
CA ILE A 225 -18.20 -4.34 7.68
C ILE A 225 -19.03 -3.64 8.76
N TYR A 226 -18.57 -3.66 10.01
CA TYR A 226 -19.29 -3.06 11.15
C TYR A 226 -19.34 -1.52 11.08
N LEU A 227 -18.26 -0.89 10.63
CA LEU A 227 -18.11 0.57 10.55
C LEU A 227 -18.53 1.15 9.19
N SER A 228 -19.21 0.38 8.36
CA SER A 228 -19.64 0.81 7.01
C SER A 228 -20.38 2.15 6.99
N GLY A 229 -21.12 2.49 8.08
CA GLY A 229 -21.80 3.78 8.26
C GLY A 229 -20.90 4.95 8.71
N ARG A 230 -19.66 4.72 9.16
CA ARG A 230 -18.74 5.75 9.72
C ARG A 230 -17.44 5.91 8.93
N LYS A 231 -17.46 5.59 7.64
CA LYS A 231 -16.28 5.61 6.75
C LYS A 231 -15.52 6.94 6.77
N GLN A 232 -16.22 8.07 6.87
CA GLN A 232 -15.59 9.40 6.85
C GLN A 232 -14.77 9.68 8.12
N THR A 233 -15.24 9.24 9.29
CA THR A 233 -14.49 9.36 10.55
C THR A 233 -13.22 8.52 10.49
N LEU A 234 -13.32 7.30 9.98
CA LEU A 234 -12.19 6.41 9.83
C LEU A 234 -11.12 6.98 8.91
N THR A 235 -11.53 7.54 7.76
CA THR A 235 -10.63 8.21 6.81
C THR A 235 -9.91 9.39 7.46
N ARG A 236 -10.60 10.18 8.28
CA ARG A 236 -9.99 11.31 9.01
C ARG A 236 -8.97 10.86 10.05
N VAL A 237 -9.31 9.83 10.84
CA VAL A 237 -8.37 9.25 11.82
C VAL A 237 -7.12 8.73 11.14
N PHE A 238 -7.29 7.99 10.04
CA PHE A 238 -6.16 7.45 9.28
C PHE A 238 -5.30 8.55 8.64
N ALA A 239 -5.92 9.59 8.07
CA ALA A 239 -5.19 10.76 7.57
C ALA A 239 -4.39 11.45 8.69
N GLY A 240 -4.95 11.56 9.90
CA GLY A 240 -4.24 12.07 11.07
C GLY A 240 -3.00 11.26 11.41
N ILE A 241 -3.11 9.92 11.42
CA ILE A 241 -1.96 9.04 11.65
C ILE A 241 -0.88 9.24 10.56
N ILE A 242 -1.29 9.32 9.29
CA ILE A 242 -0.37 9.59 8.18
C ILE A 242 0.38 10.90 8.38
N PHE A 243 -0.30 11.98 8.77
CA PHE A 243 0.35 13.27 9.02
C PHE A 243 1.35 13.21 10.17
N ILE A 244 1.00 12.54 11.28
CA ILE A 244 1.90 12.38 12.43
C ILE A 244 3.16 11.60 12.01
N VAL A 245 2.99 10.48 11.29
CA VAL A 245 4.12 9.66 10.84
C VAL A 245 4.98 10.43 9.83
N ALA A 246 4.36 11.14 8.87
CA ALA A 246 5.09 11.94 7.89
C ALA A 246 5.89 13.08 8.54
N ALA A 247 5.28 13.79 9.50
CA ALA A 247 5.96 14.84 10.26
C ALA A 247 7.15 14.29 11.06
N TYR A 248 6.97 13.13 11.72
CA TYR A 248 8.04 12.46 12.45
C TYR A 248 9.19 12.03 11.52
N MET A 249 8.86 11.47 10.35
CA MET A 249 9.86 11.07 9.34
C MET A 249 10.67 12.28 8.85
N LEU A 250 10.00 13.40 8.53
CA LEU A 250 10.66 14.62 8.08
C LEU A 250 11.57 15.18 9.19
N TRP A 251 11.06 15.26 10.41
CA TRP A 251 11.83 15.75 11.55
C TRP A 251 13.10 14.93 11.75
N ARG A 252 12.98 13.60 11.67
CA ARG A 252 14.13 12.69 11.87
C ARG A 252 15.10 12.70 10.68
N SER A 253 14.59 12.78 9.47
CA SER A 253 15.44 12.81 8.26
C SER A 253 16.17 14.15 8.07
N LEU A 254 15.59 15.26 8.53
CA LEU A 254 16.22 16.59 8.43
C LEU A 254 17.09 16.93 9.65
N GLY A 255 16.82 16.35 10.81
CA GLY A 255 17.52 16.64 12.06
C GLY A 255 18.78 15.81 12.32
N HIS A 256 19.09 14.81 11.50
CA HIS A 256 20.22 13.88 11.67
C HIS A 256 21.01 13.69 10.37
N GLY A 257 20.99 14.66 9.45
CA GLY A 257 21.84 14.75 8.27
C GLY A 257 23.10 15.54 8.56
#